data_204671b91722cc427476e92c555760dd
#
_entry.id   204671b91722cc427476e92c555760dd
#
_cell.length_a   1.000
_cell.length_b   1.000
_cell.length_c   1.000
_cell.angle_alpha   90.00
_cell.angle_beta   90.00
_cell.angle_gamma   90.00
#
_symmetry.space_group_name_H-M   'P 1'
#
loop_
_entity.id
_entity.type
_entity.pdbx_description
1 polymer ?
#
loop_
_entity_poly.entity_id
_entity_poly.type
_entity_poly.pdbx_seq_one_letter_code
_entity_poly.pdbx_strand_id
1 'polypeptide(L)'
;MFKLRNQELIILIITIAIFAGFSVFLDNFFSTGNLLTLMRSVSILGILSIAMAVVVISKGIDLSLIATLAVGTALASVLSSGDVLPSIDLPFIYAVLIGLIFTSILCAITGILVAYWDMASVFVTLAMAGVI
;
A
#
# COMPACT_ATOMS: atom_id res chain seq x y z
N MET A 1 -28.03 -6.47 -12.83
CA MET A 1 -27.83 -5.13 -13.42
C MET A 1 -27.36 -4.21 -12.30
N PHE A 2 -26.08 -3.91 -12.21
CA PHE A 2 -25.51 -3.02 -11.17
C PHE A 2 -26.08 -1.62 -11.39
N LYS A 3 -26.93 -1.15 -10.48
CA LYS A 3 -27.43 0.22 -10.49
C LYS A 3 -26.40 1.06 -9.73
N LEU A 4 -25.47 1.68 -10.46
CA LEU A 4 -24.50 2.60 -9.87
C LEU A 4 -25.24 3.70 -9.11
N ARG A 5 -24.87 3.91 -7.85
CA ARG A 5 -25.39 5.04 -7.08
C ARG A 5 -24.85 6.33 -7.70
N ASN A 6 -25.58 7.41 -7.58
CA ASN A 6 -25.20 8.72 -8.17
C ASN A 6 -23.74 9.12 -7.83
N GLN A 7 -23.26 8.76 -6.64
CA GLN A 7 -21.88 9.04 -6.21
C GLN A 7 -20.84 8.24 -7.00
N GLU A 8 -21.08 6.96 -7.25
CA GLU A 8 -20.18 6.11 -8.03
C GLU A 8 -20.11 6.56 -9.50
N LEU A 9 -21.26 6.99 -10.03
CA LEU A 9 -21.36 7.51 -11.39
C LEU A 9 -20.60 8.85 -11.54
N ILE A 10 -20.69 9.74 -10.57
CA ILE A 10 -19.95 11.01 -10.53
C ILE A 10 -18.44 10.74 -10.51
N ILE A 11 -17.98 9.83 -9.63
CA ILE A 11 -16.56 9.46 -9.54
C ILE A 11 -16.07 8.90 -10.87
N LEU A 12 -16.83 8.02 -11.49
CA LEU A 12 -16.48 7.42 -12.78
C LEU A 12 -16.38 8.48 -13.89
N ILE A 13 -17.33 9.41 -13.97
CA ILE A 13 -17.30 10.50 -14.95
C ILE A 13 -16.09 11.41 -14.73
N ILE A 14 -15.80 11.79 -13.49
CA ILE A 14 -14.63 12.62 -13.16
C ILE A 14 -13.35 11.88 -13.53
N THR A 15 -13.24 10.61 -13.23
CA THR A 15 -12.06 9.80 -13.55
C THR A 15 -11.83 9.73 -15.07
N ILE A 16 -12.89 9.50 -15.85
CA ILE A 16 -12.80 9.46 -17.31
C ILE A 16 -12.45 10.85 -17.87
N ALA A 17 -13.03 11.92 -17.33
CA ALA A 17 -12.75 13.28 -17.76
C ALA A 17 -11.28 13.67 -17.50
N ILE A 18 -10.75 13.34 -16.33
CA ILE A 18 -9.33 13.57 -15.97
C ILE A 18 -8.42 12.76 -16.90
N PHE A 19 -8.72 11.48 -17.09
CA PHE A 19 -7.92 10.60 -17.95
C PHE A 19 -7.92 11.09 -19.41
N ALA A 20 -9.08 11.47 -19.94
CA ALA A 20 -9.20 12.06 -21.27
C ALA A 20 -8.45 13.40 -21.38
N GLY A 21 -8.53 14.25 -20.35
CA GLY A 21 -7.80 15.52 -20.29
C GLY A 21 -6.28 15.28 -20.38
N PHE A 22 -5.72 14.42 -19.52
CA PHE A 22 -4.29 14.11 -19.58
C PHE A 22 -3.87 13.46 -20.90
N SER A 23 -4.74 12.65 -21.50
CA SER A 23 -4.51 12.03 -22.80
C SER A 23 -4.35 13.05 -23.93
N VAL A 24 -5.03 14.19 -23.85
CA VAL A 24 -4.99 15.25 -24.88
C VAL A 24 -3.86 16.25 -24.61
N PHE A 25 -3.63 16.61 -23.35
CA PHE A 25 -2.70 17.68 -22.98
C PHE A 25 -1.26 17.23 -22.73
N LEU A 26 -1.02 15.93 -22.45
CA LEU A 26 0.33 15.44 -22.23
C LEU A 26 0.85 14.65 -23.44
N ASP A 27 1.96 15.14 -24.00
CA ASP A 27 2.70 14.38 -25.00
C ASP A 27 3.21 13.07 -24.44
N ASN A 28 3.13 12.00 -25.23
CA ASN A 28 3.55 10.65 -24.83
C ASN A 28 2.77 10.01 -23.66
N PHE A 29 1.56 10.49 -23.35
CA PHE A 29 0.72 9.89 -22.32
C PHE A 29 0.51 8.38 -22.54
N PHE A 30 0.28 7.95 -23.78
CA PHE A 30 0.14 6.55 -24.19
C PHE A 30 1.46 5.85 -24.51
N SER A 31 2.60 6.41 -24.12
CA SER A 31 3.86 5.69 -24.27
C SER A 31 3.86 4.42 -23.42
N THR A 32 4.52 3.37 -23.90
CA THR A 32 4.60 2.06 -23.20
C THR A 32 5.18 2.23 -21.79
N GLY A 33 6.18 3.09 -21.63
CA GLY A 33 6.79 3.38 -20.32
C GLY A 33 5.82 4.03 -19.34
N ASN A 34 5.04 5.01 -19.79
CA ASN A 34 4.06 5.68 -18.93
C ASN A 34 2.91 4.73 -18.55
N LEU A 35 2.41 3.95 -19.50
CA LEU A 35 1.35 2.96 -19.22
C LEU A 35 1.80 1.91 -18.21
N LEU A 36 3.03 1.40 -18.34
CA LEU A 36 3.58 0.45 -17.36
C LEU A 36 3.71 1.07 -15.97
N THR A 37 4.13 2.33 -15.88
CA THR A 37 4.23 3.06 -14.61
C THR A 37 2.86 3.28 -13.99
N LEU A 38 1.87 3.66 -14.78
CA LEU A 38 0.48 3.79 -14.34
C LEU A 38 -0.06 2.45 -13.83
N MET A 39 0.13 1.36 -14.57
CA MET A 39 -0.31 0.03 -14.14
C MET A 39 0.33 -0.41 -12.83
N ARG A 40 1.64 -0.15 -12.64
CA ARG A 40 2.34 -0.43 -11.37
C ARG A 40 1.70 0.35 -10.21
N SER A 41 1.51 1.65 -10.39
CA SER A 41 0.92 2.51 -9.35
C SER A 41 -0.49 2.09 -8.99
N VAL A 42 -1.33 1.82 -9.99
CA VAL A 42 -2.71 1.34 -9.79
C VAL A 42 -2.74 -0.02 -9.10
N SER A 43 -1.81 -0.93 -9.45
CA SER A 43 -1.72 -2.25 -8.81
C SER A 43 -1.39 -2.15 -7.32
N ILE A 44 -0.43 -1.29 -6.95
CA ILE A 44 -0.06 -1.06 -5.55
C ILE A 44 -1.25 -0.48 -4.77
N LEU A 45 -1.86 0.59 -5.31
CA LEU A 45 -3.03 1.22 -4.68
C LEU A 45 -4.23 0.26 -4.60
N GLY A 46 -4.41 -0.61 -5.60
CA GLY A 46 -5.47 -1.61 -5.61
C GLY A 46 -5.30 -2.63 -4.48
N ILE A 47 -4.09 -3.16 -4.29
CA ILE A 47 -3.79 -4.09 -3.19
C ILE A 47 -3.99 -3.42 -1.83
N LEU A 48 -3.49 -2.19 -1.66
CA LEU A 48 -3.68 -1.43 -0.42
C LEU A 48 -5.16 -1.14 -0.14
N SER A 49 -5.94 -0.83 -1.18
CA SER A 49 -7.37 -0.59 -1.06
C SER A 49 -8.13 -1.83 -0.62
N ILE A 50 -7.77 -3.00 -1.12
CA ILE A 50 -8.36 -4.28 -0.70
C ILE A 50 -7.99 -4.57 0.77
N ALA A 51 -6.73 -4.37 1.15
CA ALA A 51 -6.29 -4.56 2.52
C ALA A 51 -7.05 -3.62 3.48
N MET A 52 -7.18 -2.35 3.12
CA MET A 52 -7.94 -1.38 3.92
C MET A 52 -9.43 -1.70 3.97
N ALA A 53 -10.01 -2.22 2.89
CA ALA A 53 -11.42 -2.64 2.87
C ALA A 53 -11.68 -3.75 3.92
N VAL A 54 -10.78 -4.72 4.07
CA VAL A 54 -10.89 -5.77 5.08
C VAL A 54 -10.87 -5.17 6.49
N VAL A 55 -9.97 -4.22 6.75
CA VAL A 55 -9.88 -3.51 8.04
C VAL A 55 -11.17 -2.73 8.34
N VAL A 56 -11.71 -2.01 7.34
CA VAL A 56 -12.97 -1.25 7.49
C VAL A 56 -14.17 -2.17 7.74
N ILE A 57 -14.24 -3.32 7.08
CA ILE A 57 -15.30 -4.32 7.32
C ILE A 57 -15.25 -4.81 8.76
N SER A 58 -14.07 -4.97 9.35
CA SER A 58 -13.89 -5.31 10.76
C SER A 58 -14.13 -4.14 11.73
N LYS A 59 -14.63 -3.00 11.22
CA LYS A 59 -14.89 -1.75 11.97
C LYS A 59 -13.63 -1.12 12.57
N GLY A 60 -12.46 -1.43 12.02
CA GLY A 60 -11.19 -0.82 12.36
C GLY A 60 -10.81 0.30 11.38
N ILE A 61 -9.82 1.08 11.76
CA ILE A 61 -9.10 2.01 10.88
C ILE A 61 -7.62 1.73 11.09
N ASP A 62 -6.90 1.39 10.03
CA ASP A 62 -5.46 1.14 10.08
C ASP A 62 -4.68 2.26 9.39
N LEU A 63 -4.06 3.12 10.18
CA LEU A 63 -3.21 4.21 9.71
C LEU A 63 -1.75 3.78 9.55
N SER A 64 -1.38 2.59 10.02
CA SER A 64 -0.01 2.05 9.92
C SER A 64 0.27 1.33 8.59
N LEU A 65 -0.74 1.07 7.78
CA LEU A 65 -0.66 0.27 6.56
C LEU A 65 0.42 0.79 5.58
N ILE A 66 0.49 2.11 5.39
CA ILE A 66 1.49 2.73 4.50
C ILE A 66 2.88 2.67 5.12
N ALA A 67 3.00 2.89 6.44
CA ALA A 67 4.27 2.82 7.15
C ALA A 67 4.84 1.40 7.14
N THR A 68 4.03 0.39 7.40
CA THR A 68 4.45 -1.02 7.34
C THR A 68 4.87 -1.44 5.94
N LEU A 69 4.18 -0.99 4.88
CA LEU A 69 4.59 -1.21 3.51
C LEU A 69 5.96 -0.56 3.22
N ALA A 70 6.14 0.70 3.64
CA ALA A 70 7.38 1.44 3.42
C ALA A 70 8.58 0.76 4.11
N VAL A 71 8.42 0.35 5.36
CA VAL A 71 9.49 -0.32 6.11
C VAL A 71 9.81 -1.70 5.54
N GLY A 72 8.80 -2.48 5.16
CA GLY A 72 9.02 -3.78 4.54
C GLY A 72 9.79 -3.69 3.22
N THR A 73 9.45 -2.72 2.38
CA THR A 73 10.15 -2.49 1.11
C THR A 73 11.54 -1.92 1.31
N ALA A 74 11.72 -1.00 2.27
CA ALA A 74 13.03 -0.45 2.63
C ALA A 74 13.96 -1.54 3.16
N LEU A 75 13.47 -2.40 4.07
CA LEU A 75 14.24 -3.52 4.61
C LEU A 75 14.66 -4.49 3.50
N ALA A 76 13.74 -4.86 2.62
CA ALA A 76 14.05 -5.74 1.50
C ALA A 76 15.09 -5.11 0.56
N SER A 77 14.99 -3.80 0.29
CA SER A 77 15.96 -3.07 -0.52
C SER A 77 17.34 -3.05 0.12
N VAL A 78 17.44 -2.72 1.40
CA VAL A 78 18.72 -2.66 2.13
C VAL A 78 19.41 -4.03 2.17
N LEU A 79 18.65 -5.11 2.38
CA LEU A 79 19.21 -6.46 2.44
C LEU A 79 19.65 -6.99 1.06
N SER A 80 19.09 -6.47 -0.02
CA SER A 80 19.40 -6.92 -1.39
C SER A 80 20.39 -6.03 -2.13
N SER A 81 20.68 -4.81 -1.63
CA SER A 81 21.56 -3.87 -2.33
C SER A 81 23.04 -4.02 -1.98
N GLY A 82 23.35 -4.60 -0.80
CA GLY A 82 24.72 -4.64 -0.28
C GLY A 82 25.32 -3.27 0.04
N ASP A 83 24.68 -2.17 -0.33
CA ASP A 83 25.22 -0.81 -0.21
C ASP A 83 25.31 -0.33 1.24
N VAL A 84 24.32 -0.70 2.06
CA VAL A 84 24.21 -0.26 3.46
C VAL A 84 24.88 -1.25 4.40
N LEU A 85 24.80 -2.53 4.07
CA LEU A 85 25.41 -3.63 4.83
C LEU A 85 26.28 -4.48 3.88
N PRO A 86 27.53 -4.07 3.61
CA PRO A 86 28.40 -4.75 2.64
C PRO A 86 28.68 -6.22 2.95
N SER A 87 28.40 -6.64 4.19
CA SER A 87 28.54 -8.05 4.61
C SER A 87 27.30 -8.89 4.35
N ILE A 88 26.20 -8.27 3.90
CA ILE A 88 24.90 -8.93 3.68
C ILE A 88 24.45 -8.56 2.27
N ASP A 89 24.74 -9.42 1.31
CA ASP A 89 24.22 -9.35 -0.05
C ASP A 89 23.33 -10.59 -0.25
N LEU A 90 22.04 -10.44 0.08
CA LEU A 90 21.11 -11.54 -0.03
C LEU A 90 20.45 -11.55 -1.42
N PRO A 91 20.25 -12.72 -2.02
CA PRO A 91 19.40 -12.83 -3.19
C PRO A 91 18.03 -12.17 -2.93
N PHE A 92 17.56 -11.39 -3.91
CA PHE A 92 16.34 -10.57 -3.80
C PHE A 92 15.14 -11.31 -3.18
N ILE A 93 14.97 -12.59 -3.51
CA ILE A 93 13.86 -13.39 -3.00
C ILE A 93 13.91 -13.56 -1.48
N TYR A 94 15.11 -13.79 -0.91
CA TYR A 94 15.26 -13.92 0.55
C TYR A 94 15.09 -12.58 1.26
N ALA A 95 15.55 -11.49 0.68
CA ALA A 95 15.36 -10.15 1.21
C ALA A 95 13.87 -9.79 1.28
N VAL A 96 13.10 -10.11 0.22
CA VAL A 96 11.64 -9.92 0.20
C VAL A 96 10.94 -10.80 1.23
N LEU A 97 11.32 -12.07 1.38
CA LEU A 97 10.72 -12.96 2.39
C LEU A 97 10.97 -12.45 3.81
N ILE A 98 12.18 -11.97 4.11
CA ILE A 98 12.49 -11.38 5.42
C ILE A 98 11.65 -10.12 5.66
N GLY A 99 11.53 -9.23 4.67
CA GLY A 99 10.68 -8.06 4.74
C GLY A 99 9.22 -8.40 5.00
N LEU A 100 8.68 -9.42 4.33
CA LEU A 100 7.30 -9.91 4.54
C LEU A 100 7.10 -10.49 5.94
N ILE A 101 8.04 -11.29 6.44
CA ILE A 101 7.97 -11.85 7.79
C ILE A 101 8.01 -10.73 8.82
N PHE A 102 8.92 -9.79 8.67
CA PHE A 102 9.06 -8.65 9.57
C PHE A 102 7.79 -7.80 9.64
N THR A 103 7.25 -7.40 8.49
CA THR A 103 6.00 -6.63 8.44
C THR A 103 4.80 -7.41 8.98
N SER A 104 4.75 -8.73 8.74
CA SER A 104 3.70 -9.58 9.30
C SER A 104 3.74 -9.62 10.83
N ILE A 105 4.94 -9.63 11.42
CA ILE A 105 5.09 -9.56 12.88
C ILE A 105 4.60 -8.22 13.41
N LEU A 106 4.95 -7.10 12.76
CA LEU A 106 4.48 -5.77 13.15
C LEU A 106 2.94 -5.68 13.08
N CYS A 107 2.35 -6.16 11.99
CA CYS A 107 0.90 -6.21 11.84
C CYS A 107 0.23 -7.09 12.90
N ALA A 108 0.85 -8.23 13.24
CA ALA A 108 0.33 -9.11 14.28
C ALA A 108 0.35 -8.45 15.66
N ILE A 109 1.42 -7.73 16.01
CA ILE A 109 1.51 -6.95 17.25
C ILE A 109 0.40 -5.91 17.30
N THR A 110 0.24 -5.13 16.23
CA THR A 110 -0.83 -4.12 16.12
C THR A 110 -2.21 -4.75 16.29
N GLY A 111 -2.45 -5.88 15.61
CA GLY A 111 -3.72 -6.60 15.68
C GLY A 111 -4.01 -7.15 17.10
N ILE A 112 -3.01 -7.66 17.80
CA ILE A 112 -3.15 -8.15 19.20
C ILE A 112 -3.50 -6.98 20.13
N LEU A 113 -2.83 -5.84 20.01
CA LEU A 113 -3.11 -4.66 20.81
C LEU A 113 -4.55 -4.16 20.66
N VAL A 114 -5.06 -4.17 19.43
CA VAL A 114 -6.43 -3.75 19.13
C VAL A 114 -7.45 -4.80 19.63
N ALA A 115 -7.19 -6.10 19.36
CA ALA A 115 -8.17 -7.14 19.61
C ALA A 115 -8.22 -7.61 21.06
N TYR A 116 -7.07 -7.68 21.74
CA TYR A 116 -6.98 -8.20 23.12
C TYR A 116 -7.15 -7.14 24.20
N TRP A 117 -6.66 -5.92 23.94
CA TRP A 117 -6.70 -4.84 24.93
C TRP A 117 -7.82 -3.85 24.66
N ASP A 118 -8.67 -4.16 23.67
CA ASP A 118 -9.86 -3.37 23.29
C ASP A 118 -9.52 -1.86 23.06
N MET A 119 -8.28 -1.63 22.57
CA MET A 119 -7.81 -0.27 22.29
C MET A 119 -8.40 0.21 20.96
N ALA A 120 -8.75 1.49 20.92
CA ALA A 120 -9.24 2.08 19.67
C ALA A 120 -8.16 1.96 18.57
N SER A 121 -8.51 1.29 17.46
CA SER A 121 -7.57 0.96 16.37
C SER A 121 -6.82 2.18 15.83
N VAL A 122 -7.48 3.34 15.77
CA VAL A 122 -6.88 4.60 15.30
C VAL A 122 -5.65 5.01 16.12
N PHE A 123 -5.71 4.91 17.46
CA PHE A 123 -4.59 5.31 18.32
C PHE A 123 -3.43 4.32 18.23
N VAL A 124 -3.74 3.02 18.23
CA VAL A 124 -2.71 1.98 18.14
C VAL A 124 -1.99 2.05 16.80
N THR A 125 -2.73 2.14 15.69
CA THR A 125 -2.13 2.17 14.35
C THR A 125 -1.39 3.47 14.08
N LEU A 126 -1.85 4.61 14.63
CA LEU A 126 -1.15 5.88 14.56
C LEU A 126 0.18 5.82 15.34
N ALA A 127 0.16 5.28 16.57
CA ALA A 127 1.36 5.08 17.36
C ALA A 127 2.36 4.16 16.65
N MET A 128 1.89 3.05 16.08
CA MET A 128 2.74 2.14 15.31
C MET A 128 3.33 2.82 14.07
N ALA A 129 2.55 3.63 13.35
CA ALA A 129 3.05 4.39 12.21
C ALA A 129 4.14 5.41 12.60
N GLY A 130 4.13 5.90 13.83
CA GLY A 130 5.15 6.80 14.36
C GLY A 130 6.40 6.11 14.91
N VAL A 131 6.29 4.82 15.27
CA VAL A 131 7.42 3.99 15.76
C VAL A 131 8.18 3.35 14.60
N ILE A 132 7.49 3.06 13.52
CA ILE A 132 8.01 2.45 12.29
C ILE A 132 8.67 3.50 11.41
#